data_fd787c23becf3c286bda24c7a3c96b29
#
_entry.id   fd787c23becf3c286bda24c7a3c96b29
#
_cell.length_a   1.000
_cell.length_b   1.000
_cell.length_c   1.000
_cell.angle_alpha   90.00
_cell.angle_beta   90.00
_cell.angle_gamma   90.00
#
_symmetry.space_group_name_H-M   'P 1'
#
loop_
_entity.id
_entity.type
_entity.pdbx_description
1 polymer ?
#
loop_
_entity_poly.entity_id
_entity_poly.type
_entity_poly.pdbx_seq_one_letter_code
_entity_poly.pdbx_strand_id
1 'polypeptide(L)'
;MKHNLHEKMQQEQNEYRAWLLAQSPEEILNHAYEYSSREDILIALENVSLRPAQLRALLESPAPLADIYNDYRDHDTNALDIMAMCVEDRADINLMESTKKTWPPVYYQTGRYAREQEELPQYRASMKLNEECRDEIDDAISYNYNGLCLYDGAIQQVLAGYGAERTRYIIAAAIQVRDGDTRISPQNRRWADSVRTIHDINADGYDKAVYYANLKSHSGLIDIFASRLRQLEREKTTPER
;
A
#
# COMPACT_ATOMS: atom_id res chain seq x y z
N MET A 1 6.60 -8.66 9.67
CA MET A 1 5.21 -8.15 9.61
C MET A 1 4.19 -9.27 9.48
N LYS A 2 4.27 -10.16 8.47
CA LYS A 2 3.32 -11.29 8.33
C LYS A 2 3.28 -12.19 9.58
N HIS A 3 4.44 -12.50 10.14
CA HIS A 3 4.54 -13.22 11.41
C HIS A 3 3.83 -12.50 12.57
N ASN A 4 4.02 -11.19 12.72
CA ASN A 4 3.34 -10.41 13.77
C ASN A 4 1.81 -10.37 13.59
N LEU A 5 1.33 -10.35 12.33
CA LEU A 5 -0.09 -10.45 12.04
C LEU A 5 -0.64 -11.83 12.44
N HIS A 6 0.07 -12.89 12.08
CA HIS A 6 -0.29 -14.25 12.46
C HIS A 6 -0.33 -14.41 14.00
N GLU A 7 0.68 -13.91 14.72
CA GLU A 7 0.70 -13.93 16.20
C GLU A 7 -0.51 -13.18 16.79
N LYS A 8 -0.83 -12.00 16.26
CA LYS A 8 -1.99 -11.22 16.71
C LYS A 8 -3.31 -11.98 16.50
N MET A 9 -3.51 -12.52 15.30
CA MET A 9 -4.71 -13.31 14.99
C MET A 9 -4.77 -14.62 15.80
N GLN A 10 -3.63 -15.25 16.04
CA GLN A 10 -3.55 -16.45 16.90
C GLN A 10 -3.90 -16.12 18.36
N GLN A 11 -3.49 -14.97 18.86
CA GLN A 11 -3.88 -14.50 20.19
C GLN A 11 -5.39 -14.27 20.26
N GLU A 12 -5.97 -13.62 19.26
CA GLU A 12 -7.41 -13.40 19.14
C GLU A 12 -8.20 -14.73 19.14
N GLN A 13 -7.71 -15.74 18.41
CA GLN A 13 -8.28 -17.08 18.40
C GLN A 13 -8.19 -17.76 19.78
N ASN A 14 -7.07 -17.60 20.49
CA ASN A 14 -6.89 -18.15 21.83
C ASN A 14 -7.83 -17.50 22.85
N GLU A 15 -8.05 -16.19 22.74
CA GLU A 15 -9.01 -15.45 23.58
C GLU A 15 -10.45 -15.92 23.28
N TYR A 16 -10.80 -16.08 22.01
CA TYR A 16 -12.11 -16.62 21.61
C TYR A 16 -12.31 -18.06 22.12
N ARG A 17 -11.29 -18.92 22.02
CA ARG A 17 -11.33 -20.26 22.57
C ARG A 17 -11.53 -20.25 24.08
N ALA A 18 -10.82 -19.40 24.80
CA ALA A 18 -10.95 -19.29 26.25
C ALA A 18 -12.36 -18.84 26.65
N TRP A 19 -12.95 -17.89 25.89
CA TRP A 19 -14.34 -17.48 26.06
C TRP A 19 -15.31 -18.63 25.82
N LEU A 20 -15.16 -19.40 24.73
CA LEU A 20 -16.00 -20.55 24.40
C LEU A 20 -15.97 -21.61 25.50
N LEU A 21 -14.81 -21.94 26.03
CA LEU A 21 -14.67 -22.94 27.10
C LEU A 21 -15.37 -22.55 28.41
N ALA A 22 -15.73 -21.28 28.56
CA ALA A 22 -16.52 -20.78 29.69
C ALA A 22 -18.03 -20.81 29.44
N GLN A 23 -18.48 -21.15 28.22
CA GLN A 23 -19.88 -21.18 27.84
C GLN A 23 -20.53 -22.55 28.13
N SER A 24 -21.86 -22.60 28.01
CA SER A 24 -22.60 -23.87 28.06
C SER A 24 -22.26 -24.76 26.85
N PRO A 25 -22.41 -26.08 26.96
CA PRO A 25 -22.21 -26.97 25.82
C PRO A 25 -23.04 -26.61 24.58
N GLU A 26 -24.24 -26.10 24.77
CA GLU A 26 -25.14 -25.65 23.69
C GLU A 26 -24.55 -24.42 22.98
N GLU A 27 -24.05 -23.43 23.72
CA GLU A 27 -23.39 -22.26 23.16
C GLU A 27 -22.08 -22.63 22.45
N ILE A 28 -21.31 -23.60 22.97
CA ILE A 28 -20.10 -24.08 22.28
C ILE A 28 -20.47 -24.67 20.91
N LEU A 29 -21.55 -25.43 20.81
CA LEU A 29 -22.00 -26.02 19.55
C LEU A 29 -22.48 -24.94 18.57
N ASN A 30 -23.18 -23.91 19.04
CA ASN A 30 -23.65 -22.79 18.22
C ASN A 30 -22.47 -22.03 17.57
N HIS A 31 -21.34 -21.99 18.25
CA HIS A 31 -20.13 -21.30 17.78
C HIS A 31 -19.05 -22.23 17.17
N ALA A 32 -19.32 -23.54 17.08
CA ALA A 32 -18.33 -24.51 16.58
C ALA A 32 -17.88 -24.21 15.15
N TYR A 33 -18.81 -23.79 14.30
CA TYR A 33 -18.50 -23.42 12.91
C TYR A 33 -17.62 -22.17 12.83
N GLU A 34 -17.93 -21.14 13.60
CA GLU A 34 -17.10 -19.94 13.69
C GLU A 34 -15.69 -20.28 14.16
N TYR A 35 -15.56 -21.10 15.21
CA TYR A 35 -14.27 -21.52 15.74
C TYR A 35 -13.43 -22.21 14.65
N SER A 36 -14.04 -23.17 13.93
CA SER A 36 -13.34 -23.91 12.86
C SER A 36 -12.97 -23.01 11.70
N SER A 37 -13.87 -22.12 11.26
CA SER A 37 -13.61 -21.22 10.15
C SER A 37 -12.49 -20.21 10.48
N ARG A 38 -12.39 -19.75 11.71
CA ARG A 38 -11.28 -18.90 12.16
C ARG A 38 -9.93 -19.62 12.13
N GLU A 39 -9.88 -20.90 12.46
CA GLU A 39 -8.69 -21.75 12.32
C GLU A 39 -8.29 -21.88 10.83
N ASP A 40 -9.27 -22.09 9.94
CA ASP A 40 -9.04 -22.18 8.50
C ASP A 40 -8.53 -20.85 7.91
N ILE A 41 -9.01 -19.70 8.39
CA ILE A 41 -8.52 -18.38 8.00
C ILE A 41 -7.04 -18.21 8.41
N LEU A 42 -6.62 -18.69 9.59
CA LEU A 42 -5.22 -18.68 10.01
C LEU A 42 -4.34 -19.50 9.06
N ILE A 43 -4.84 -20.67 8.64
CA ILE A 43 -4.15 -21.51 7.64
C ILE A 43 -4.08 -20.81 6.29
N ALA A 44 -5.19 -20.20 5.84
CA ALA A 44 -5.25 -19.46 4.57
C ALA A 44 -4.24 -18.31 4.55
N LEU A 45 -4.08 -17.58 5.67
CA LEU A 45 -3.12 -16.49 5.78
C LEU A 45 -1.69 -16.93 5.45
N GLU A 46 -1.29 -18.17 5.77
CA GLU A 46 0.05 -18.67 5.46
C GLU A 46 0.32 -18.74 3.95
N ASN A 47 -0.72 -18.94 3.15
CA ASN A 47 -0.65 -19.14 1.70
C ASN A 47 -0.89 -17.85 0.89
N VAL A 48 -1.38 -16.78 1.54
CA VAL A 48 -1.65 -15.50 0.88
C VAL A 48 -0.39 -14.63 0.84
N SER A 49 -0.14 -13.98 -0.30
CA SER A 49 0.93 -13.00 -0.48
C SER A 49 0.39 -11.60 -0.29
N LEU A 50 0.50 -11.06 0.92
CA LEU A 50 0.08 -9.70 1.25
C LEU A 50 1.23 -8.71 1.09
N ARG A 51 0.92 -7.54 0.52
CA ARG A 51 1.83 -6.40 0.41
C ARG A 51 2.11 -5.78 1.80
N PRO A 52 3.26 -5.12 2.01
CA PRO A 52 3.58 -4.49 3.30
C PRO A 52 2.52 -3.51 3.81
N ALA A 53 1.86 -2.75 2.92
CA ALA A 53 0.79 -1.82 3.27
C ALA A 53 -0.48 -2.54 3.75
N GLN A 54 -0.86 -3.66 3.10
CA GLN A 54 -1.98 -4.50 3.52
C GLN A 54 -1.72 -5.15 4.88
N LEU A 55 -0.52 -5.67 5.10
CA LEU A 55 -0.11 -6.22 6.40
C LEU A 55 -0.21 -5.19 7.53
N ARG A 56 0.20 -3.94 7.28
CA ARG A 56 0.05 -2.85 8.26
C ARG A 56 -1.41 -2.55 8.55
N ALA A 57 -2.22 -2.43 7.51
CA ALA A 57 -3.65 -2.13 7.65
C ALA A 57 -4.39 -3.20 8.46
N LEU A 58 -4.08 -4.48 8.24
CA LEU A 58 -4.62 -5.57 9.06
C LEU A 58 -4.09 -5.54 10.50
N LEU A 59 -2.81 -5.21 10.71
CA LEU A 59 -2.24 -5.07 12.05
C LEU A 59 -2.83 -3.91 12.84
N GLU A 60 -3.32 -2.88 12.19
CA GLU A 60 -4.01 -1.73 12.82
C GLU A 60 -5.45 -2.04 13.24
N SER A 61 -6.11 -3.04 12.61
CA SER A 61 -7.43 -3.49 13.07
C SER A 61 -7.34 -4.02 14.50
N PRO A 62 -8.27 -3.71 15.39
CA PRO A 62 -8.31 -4.27 16.76
C PRO A 62 -8.53 -5.78 16.77
N ALA A 63 -9.29 -6.32 15.81
CA ALA A 63 -9.69 -7.73 15.74
C ALA A 63 -9.67 -8.26 14.29
N PRO A 64 -8.49 -8.37 13.65
CA PRO A 64 -8.39 -8.71 12.23
C PRO A 64 -8.97 -10.09 11.88
N LEU A 65 -8.87 -11.07 12.76
CA LEU A 65 -9.42 -12.40 12.53
C LEU A 65 -10.95 -12.39 12.54
N ALA A 66 -11.56 -11.66 13.48
CA ALA A 66 -13.02 -11.52 13.53
C ALA A 66 -13.56 -10.74 12.33
N ASP A 67 -12.84 -9.69 11.89
CA ASP A 67 -13.21 -8.91 10.71
C ASP A 67 -13.26 -9.80 9.45
N ILE A 68 -12.19 -10.57 9.22
CA ILE A 68 -12.10 -11.49 8.08
C ILE A 68 -13.18 -12.59 8.16
N TYR A 69 -13.44 -13.13 9.36
CA TYR A 69 -14.50 -14.12 9.55
C TYR A 69 -15.87 -13.53 9.22
N ASN A 70 -16.16 -12.30 9.61
CA ASN A 70 -17.42 -11.64 9.29
C ASN A 70 -17.59 -11.44 7.77
N ASP A 71 -16.52 -11.06 7.06
CA ASP A 71 -16.54 -10.97 5.61
C ASP A 71 -16.77 -12.34 4.97
N TYR A 72 -16.07 -13.39 5.45
CA TYR A 72 -16.24 -14.76 4.98
C TYR A 72 -17.65 -15.30 5.20
N ARG A 73 -18.28 -15.03 6.35
CA ARG A 73 -19.64 -15.51 6.70
C ARG A 73 -20.68 -15.09 5.68
N ASP A 74 -20.49 -13.96 5.02
CA ASP A 74 -21.41 -13.44 4.00
C ASP A 74 -21.24 -14.13 2.64
N HIS A 75 -20.27 -15.05 2.51
CA HIS A 75 -20.02 -15.85 1.30
C HIS A 75 -20.60 -17.26 1.46
N ASP A 76 -21.20 -17.76 0.38
CA ASP A 76 -22.01 -19.00 0.38
C ASP A 76 -21.18 -20.29 0.15
N THR A 77 -19.85 -20.24 0.33
CA THR A 77 -18.97 -21.40 0.05
C THR A 77 -17.83 -21.52 1.06
N ASN A 78 -17.49 -22.76 1.43
CA ASN A 78 -16.42 -23.12 2.38
C ASN A 78 -15.03 -23.26 1.74
N ALA A 79 -14.75 -22.62 0.59
CA ALA A 79 -13.47 -22.80 -0.08
C ALA A 79 -12.37 -21.92 0.55
N LEU A 80 -11.19 -22.51 0.82
CA LEU A 80 -10.00 -21.79 1.29
C LEU A 80 -9.63 -20.60 0.39
N ASP A 81 -9.88 -20.72 -0.91
CA ASP A 81 -9.63 -19.64 -1.88
C ASP A 81 -10.49 -18.40 -1.60
N ILE A 82 -11.73 -18.59 -1.14
CA ILE A 82 -12.61 -17.48 -0.76
C ILE A 82 -12.13 -16.84 0.54
N MET A 83 -11.68 -17.63 1.52
CA MET A 83 -11.07 -17.09 2.73
C MET A 83 -9.81 -16.26 2.40
N ALA A 84 -8.98 -16.77 1.50
CA ALA A 84 -7.80 -16.04 1.02
C ALA A 84 -8.19 -14.70 0.37
N MET A 85 -9.20 -14.71 -0.51
CA MET A 85 -9.74 -13.49 -1.13
C MET A 85 -10.27 -12.51 -0.06
N CYS A 86 -11.00 -12.98 0.95
CA CYS A 86 -11.48 -12.12 2.04
C CYS A 86 -10.33 -11.49 2.85
N VAL A 87 -9.21 -12.21 3.03
CA VAL A 87 -8.00 -11.65 3.66
C VAL A 87 -7.45 -10.49 2.83
N GLU A 88 -7.35 -10.66 1.51
CA GLU A 88 -6.86 -9.63 0.60
C GLU A 88 -7.81 -8.43 0.55
N ASP A 89 -9.11 -8.67 0.38
CA ASP A 89 -10.14 -7.62 0.32
C ASP A 89 -10.18 -6.81 1.63
N ARG A 90 -10.11 -7.48 2.78
CA ARG A 90 -10.06 -6.77 4.08
C ARG A 90 -8.80 -5.93 4.24
N ALA A 91 -7.65 -6.45 3.79
CA ALA A 91 -6.41 -5.68 3.81
C ALA A 91 -6.51 -4.41 2.96
N ASP A 92 -7.16 -4.49 1.79
CA ASP A 92 -7.39 -3.34 0.92
C ASP A 92 -8.38 -2.34 1.51
N ILE A 93 -9.48 -2.81 2.11
CA ILE A 93 -10.44 -1.96 2.83
C ILE A 93 -9.75 -1.22 3.97
N ASN A 94 -9.01 -1.92 4.83
CA ASN A 94 -8.29 -1.30 5.94
C ASN A 94 -7.22 -0.32 5.43
N LEU A 95 -6.56 -0.63 4.32
CA LEU A 95 -5.62 0.28 3.66
C LEU A 95 -6.35 1.54 3.19
N MET A 96 -7.51 1.43 2.55
CA MET A 96 -8.34 2.58 2.14
C MET A 96 -8.84 3.39 3.33
N GLU A 97 -9.20 2.77 4.44
CA GLU A 97 -9.63 3.45 5.66
C GLU A 97 -8.47 4.13 6.38
N SER A 98 -7.29 3.52 6.42
CA SER A 98 -6.08 4.11 7.01
C SER A 98 -5.58 5.32 6.23
N THR A 99 -5.84 5.38 4.90
CA THR A 99 -5.50 6.54 4.08
C THR A 99 -6.37 7.77 4.36
N LYS A 100 -7.48 7.63 5.08
CA LYS A 100 -8.20 8.77 5.69
C LYS A 100 -7.45 9.38 6.87
N LYS A 101 -6.46 8.69 7.45
CA LYS A 101 -5.50 9.27 8.39
C LYS A 101 -4.50 10.10 7.59
N THR A 102 -4.31 11.35 7.99
CA THR A 102 -3.35 12.28 7.39
C THR A 102 -1.95 11.68 7.43
N TRP A 103 -1.48 11.18 6.28
CA TRP A 103 -0.07 10.87 6.11
C TRP A 103 0.78 12.12 6.36
N PRO A 104 1.97 11.99 6.96
CA PRO A 104 2.92 13.11 6.94
C PRO A 104 3.03 13.66 5.51
N PRO A 105 2.89 14.98 5.29
CA PRO A 105 2.98 15.56 3.96
C PRO A 105 4.34 15.28 3.33
N VAL A 106 4.44 15.43 2.02
CA VAL A 106 5.74 15.42 1.34
C VAL A 106 6.56 16.60 1.89
N TYR A 107 7.76 16.30 2.34
CA TYR A 107 8.67 17.33 2.85
C TYR A 107 9.49 17.92 1.68
N TYR A 108 9.23 19.17 1.35
CA TYR A 108 9.77 19.84 0.15
C TYR A 108 11.02 20.65 0.41
N GLN A 109 11.83 20.27 1.39
CA GLN A 109 13.10 20.92 1.68
C GLN A 109 14.21 19.90 1.88
N THR A 110 15.47 20.35 1.82
CA THR A 110 16.63 19.47 1.98
C THR A 110 16.81 19.01 3.43
N GLY A 111 17.54 17.91 3.63
CA GLY A 111 17.87 17.43 4.97
C GLY A 111 18.76 18.41 5.74
N ARG A 112 19.54 19.27 5.05
CA ARG A 112 20.28 20.36 5.65
C ARG A 112 19.35 21.40 6.23
N TYR A 113 18.37 21.87 5.46
CA TYR A 113 17.34 22.82 5.92
C TYR A 113 16.57 22.25 7.12
N ALA A 114 16.15 20.99 7.04
CA ALA A 114 15.44 20.33 8.12
C ALA A 114 16.24 20.28 9.43
N ARG A 115 17.58 20.15 9.34
CA ARG A 115 18.47 20.20 10.51
C ARG A 115 18.55 21.61 11.08
N GLU A 116 18.68 22.61 10.22
CA GLU A 116 18.77 24.02 10.62
C GLU A 116 17.48 24.54 11.26
N GLN A 117 16.31 23.97 10.85
CA GLN A 117 14.97 24.32 11.36
C GLN A 117 14.45 23.37 12.44
N GLU A 118 15.25 22.43 12.92
CA GLU A 118 14.84 21.41 13.90
C GLU A 118 13.68 20.48 13.43
N GLU A 119 13.49 20.35 12.11
CA GLU A 119 12.42 19.56 11.45
C GLU A 119 12.89 18.17 10.98
N LEU A 120 14.04 17.68 11.48
CA LEU A 120 14.57 16.36 11.11
C LEU A 120 13.57 15.20 11.29
N PRO A 121 12.71 15.15 12.33
CA PRO A 121 11.72 14.09 12.46
C PRO A 121 10.72 14.07 11.29
N GLN A 122 10.23 15.24 10.87
CA GLN A 122 9.29 15.39 9.75
C GLN A 122 9.96 14.99 8.42
N TYR A 123 11.20 15.46 8.21
CA TYR A 123 12.00 15.07 7.04
C TYR A 123 12.18 13.57 6.98
N ARG A 124 12.62 12.92 8.08
CA ARG A 124 12.83 11.46 8.11
C ARG A 124 11.56 10.68 7.89
N ALA A 125 10.45 11.11 8.49
CA ALA A 125 9.14 10.47 8.28
C ALA A 125 8.70 10.54 6.82
N SER A 126 8.87 11.72 6.17
CA SER A 126 8.57 11.89 4.76
C SER A 126 9.48 11.04 3.86
N MET A 127 10.78 10.99 4.15
CA MET A 127 11.74 10.19 3.37
C MET A 127 11.43 8.70 3.44
N LYS A 128 11.12 8.18 4.64
CA LYS A 128 10.73 6.78 4.82
C LYS A 128 9.49 6.44 3.98
N LEU A 129 8.47 7.29 4.00
CA LEU A 129 7.27 7.10 3.19
C LEU A 129 7.53 7.23 1.69
N ASN A 130 8.49 8.05 1.27
CA ASN A 130 8.91 8.14 -0.12
C ASN A 130 9.54 6.82 -0.60
N GLU A 131 10.40 6.20 0.23
CA GLU A 131 10.99 4.89 -0.06
C GLU A 131 9.93 3.80 -0.14
N GLU A 132 9.00 3.77 0.82
CA GLU A 132 7.89 2.82 0.82
C GLU A 132 6.97 3.02 -0.40
N CYS A 133 6.64 4.26 -0.77
CA CYS A 133 5.85 4.56 -1.96
C CYS A 133 6.56 4.14 -3.26
N ARG A 134 7.89 4.34 -3.35
CA ARG A 134 8.69 3.84 -4.47
C ARG A 134 8.56 2.34 -4.63
N ASP A 135 8.77 1.59 -3.55
CA ASP A 135 8.71 0.13 -3.58
C ASP A 135 7.29 -0.34 -3.93
N GLU A 136 6.26 0.31 -3.40
CA GLU A 136 4.86 0.03 -3.75
C GLU A 136 4.55 0.30 -5.23
N ILE A 137 5.12 1.34 -5.85
CA ILE A 137 4.98 1.61 -7.29
C ILE A 137 5.59 0.48 -8.11
N ASP A 138 6.78 0.02 -7.75
CA ASP A 138 7.43 -1.10 -8.46
C ASP A 138 6.63 -2.40 -8.32
N ASP A 139 6.12 -2.68 -7.13
CA ASP A 139 5.28 -3.84 -6.85
C ASP A 139 3.95 -3.75 -7.61
N ALA A 140 3.28 -2.59 -7.54
CA ALA A 140 2.03 -2.36 -8.25
C ALA A 140 2.17 -2.52 -9.78
N ILE A 141 3.26 -2.04 -10.35
CA ILE A 141 3.58 -2.25 -11.78
C ILE A 141 3.80 -3.74 -12.05
N SER A 142 4.57 -4.42 -11.21
CA SER A 142 4.90 -5.83 -11.39
C SER A 142 3.66 -6.73 -11.34
N TYR A 143 2.78 -6.51 -10.37
CA TYR A 143 1.56 -7.32 -10.19
C TYR A 143 0.47 -7.03 -11.23
N ASN A 144 0.41 -5.80 -11.74
CA ASN A 144 -0.64 -5.38 -12.67
C ASN A 144 -0.20 -5.33 -14.14
N TYR A 145 1.00 -5.80 -14.47
CA TYR A 145 1.48 -5.87 -15.85
C TYR A 145 1.41 -7.31 -16.39
N ASN A 146 0.64 -7.53 -17.43
CA ASN A 146 0.44 -8.86 -18.04
C ASN A 146 1.35 -9.15 -19.25
N GLY A 147 2.38 -8.34 -19.49
CA GLY A 147 3.27 -8.43 -20.65
C GLY A 147 2.82 -7.57 -21.85
N LEU A 148 1.59 -7.09 -21.88
CA LEU A 148 1.02 -6.26 -22.95
C LEU A 148 0.52 -4.90 -22.44
N CYS A 149 -0.19 -4.88 -21.32
CA CYS A 149 -0.74 -3.67 -20.73
C CYS A 149 -0.57 -3.64 -19.22
N LEU A 150 -0.56 -2.43 -18.67
CA LEU A 150 -0.63 -2.16 -17.24
C LEU A 150 -2.10 -1.85 -16.88
N TYR A 151 -2.68 -2.62 -15.97
CA TYR A 151 -4.04 -2.42 -15.50
C TYR A 151 -4.15 -1.19 -14.59
N ASP A 152 -5.31 -0.54 -14.60
CA ASP A 152 -5.57 0.69 -13.81
C ASP A 152 -5.49 0.45 -12.29
N GLY A 153 -5.67 -0.79 -11.84
CA GLY A 153 -5.47 -1.21 -10.45
C GLY A 153 -4.11 -0.83 -9.87
N ALA A 154 -3.04 -0.82 -10.69
CA ALA A 154 -1.71 -0.40 -10.26
C ALA A 154 -1.71 1.02 -9.68
N ILE A 155 -2.36 1.97 -10.38
CA ILE A 155 -2.40 3.37 -9.97
C ILE A 155 -3.30 3.55 -8.75
N GLN A 156 -4.47 2.90 -8.75
CA GLN A 156 -5.42 2.98 -7.64
C GLN A 156 -4.82 2.44 -6.36
N GLN A 157 -4.09 1.33 -6.43
CA GLN A 157 -3.36 0.72 -5.32
C GLN A 157 -2.39 1.70 -4.65
N VAL A 158 -1.55 2.37 -5.43
CA VAL A 158 -0.56 3.33 -4.90
C VAL A 158 -1.24 4.59 -4.38
N LEU A 159 -2.26 5.11 -5.09
CA LEU A 159 -3.02 6.27 -4.64
C LEU A 159 -3.76 6.02 -3.32
N ALA A 160 -4.31 4.83 -3.13
CA ALA A 160 -4.93 4.42 -1.87
C ALA A 160 -3.92 4.34 -0.72
N GLY A 161 -2.70 3.83 -1.00
CA GLY A 161 -1.65 3.65 0.01
C GLY A 161 -0.90 4.92 0.40
N TYR A 162 -0.71 5.87 -0.51
CA TYR A 162 0.24 6.98 -0.29
C TYR A 162 -0.30 8.36 -0.69
N GLY A 163 -1.48 8.43 -1.28
CA GLY A 163 -2.12 9.65 -1.74
C GLY A 163 -1.54 10.21 -3.04
N ALA A 164 -2.29 11.11 -3.66
CA ALA A 164 -1.95 11.65 -4.99
C ALA A 164 -0.67 12.50 -4.97
N GLU A 165 -0.46 13.29 -3.92
CA GLU A 165 0.70 14.19 -3.81
C GLU A 165 2.01 13.42 -3.80
N ARG A 166 2.12 12.40 -2.95
CA ARG A 166 3.34 11.59 -2.82
C ARG A 166 3.59 10.73 -4.05
N THR A 167 2.55 10.08 -4.58
CA THR A 167 2.64 9.29 -5.82
C THR A 167 3.13 10.16 -6.98
N ARG A 168 2.58 11.36 -7.12
CA ARG A 168 3.01 12.35 -8.12
C ARG A 168 4.47 12.73 -7.94
N TYR A 169 4.87 13.02 -6.70
CA TYR A 169 6.24 13.40 -6.35
C TYR A 169 7.24 12.32 -6.75
N ILE A 170 7.00 11.06 -6.39
CA ILE A 170 7.89 9.94 -6.69
C ILE A 170 7.97 9.67 -8.20
N ILE A 171 6.84 9.61 -8.90
CA ILE A 171 6.84 9.37 -10.36
C ILE A 171 7.50 10.52 -11.11
N ALA A 172 7.26 11.78 -10.73
CA ALA A 172 7.92 12.91 -11.37
C ALA A 172 9.44 12.87 -11.16
N ALA A 173 9.90 12.62 -9.93
CA ALA A 173 11.32 12.46 -9.63
C ALA A 173 11.94 11.28 -10.42
N ALA A 174 11.22 10.16 -10.52
CA ALA A 174 11.67 8.99 -11.31
C ALA A 174 11.84 9.30 -12.80
N ILE A 175 10.98 10.16 -13.36
CA ILE A 175 11.12 10.61 -14.76
C ILE A 175 12.26 11.61 -14.91
N GLN A 176 12.41 12.57 -13.99
CA GLN A 176 13.45 13.58 -14.03
C GLN A 176 14.87 12.96 -14.00
N VAL A 177 15.09 11.93 -13.16
CA VAL A 177 16.41 11.24 -13.11
C VAL A 177 16.69 10.36 -14.35
N ARG A 178 15.69 10.14 -15.21
CA ARG A 178 15.81 9.43 -16.49
C ARG A 178 15.87 10.39 -17.68
N ASP A 179 16.53 11.51 -17.51
CA ASP A 179 16.71 12.46 -18.60
C ASP A 179 17.43 11.78 -19.78
N GLY A 180 16.97 12.07 -21.01
CA GLY A 180 17.48 11.44 -22.22
C GLY A 180 16.92 10.04 -22.53
N ASP A 181 16.17 9.38 -21.65
CA ASP A 181 15.57 8.06 -21.95
C ASP A 181 14.38 8.21 -22.91
N THR A 182 14.56 7.82 -24.17
CA THR A 182 13.56 7.95 -25.24
C THR A 182 12.26 7.17 -25.01
N ARG A 183 12.23 6.26 -24.04
CA ARG A 183 11.04 5.50 -23.64
C ARG A 183 10.07 6.31 -22.77
N ILE A 184 10.52 7.46 -22.27
CA ILE A 184 9.66 8.42 -21.58
C ILE A 184 9.13 9.45 -22.60
N SER A 185 7.81 9.57 -22.66
CA SER A 185 7.15 10.48 -23.61
C SER A 185 7.47 11.96 -23.31
N PRO A 186 7.60 12.82 -24.35
CA PRO A 186 7.82 14.25 -24.14
C PRO A 186 6.74 14.91 -23.28
N GLN A 187 5.52 14.37 -23.30
CA GLN A 187 4.40 14.89 -22.51
C GLN A 187 4.59 14.60 -21.02
N ASN A 188 5.05 13.40 -20.66
CA ASN A 188 5.32 13.04 -19.28
C ASN A 188 6.57 13.73 -18.75
N ARG A 189 7.58 13.99 -19.59
CA ARG A 189 8.72 14.84 -19.19
C ARG A 189 8.26 16.24 -18.80
N ARG A 190 7.53 16.95 -19.69
CA ARG A 190 7.01 18.28 -19.39
C ARG A 190 6.13 18.31 -18.14
N TRP A 191 5.35 17.26 -17.92
CA TRP A 191 4.57 17.15 -16.70
C TRP A 191 5.49 16.96 -15.48
N ALA A 192 6.45 16.05 -15.53
CA ALA A 192 7.39 15.82 -14.42
C ALA A 192 8.18 17.10 -14.09
N ASP A 193 8.63 17.86 -15.10
CA ASP A 193 9.32 19.14 -14.90
C ASP A 193 8.45 20.20 -14.23
N SER A 194 7.11 20.10 -14.36
CA SER A 194 6.16 20.99 -13.68
C SER A 194 5.90 20.61 -12.22
N VAL A 195 6.29 19.41 -11.81
CA VAL A 195 6.11 18.93 -10.42
C VAL A 195 7.33 19.33 -9.60
N ARG A 196 7.08 19.99 -8.47
CA ARG A 196 8.16 20.33 -7.53
C ARG A 196 8.74 19.06 -6.93
N THR A 197 10.04 18.85 -7.14
CA THR A 197 10.84 17.79 -6.51
C THR A 197 12.04 18.41 -5.83
N ILE A 198 12.63 17.71 -4.86
CA ILE A 198 13.80 18.19 -4.11
C ILE A 198 14.97 17.24 -4.39
N HIS A 199 16.07 17.83 -4.80
CA HIS A 199 17.36 17.19 -4.94
C HIS A 199 18.20 17.53 -3.70
N ASP A 200 18.44 16.55 -2.84
CA ASP A 200 19.23 16.71 -1.60
C ASP A 200 20.55 15.98 -1.76
N ILE A 201 21.57 16.70 -2.19
CA ILE A 201 22.92 16.17 -2.40
C ILE A 201 23.63 16.07 -1.05
N ASN A 202 24.04 14.88 -0.66
CA ASN A 202 24.81 14.65 0.56
C ASN A 202 26.30 15.09 0.38
N ALA A 203 27.07 15.02 1.48
CA ALA A 203 28.50 15.40 1.47
C ALA A 203 29.35 14.57 0.50
N ASP A 204 28.91 13.37 0.16
CA ASP A 204 29.60 12.46 -0.76
C ASP A 204 29.17 12.65 -2.23
N GLY A 205 28.33 13.66 -2.52
CA GLY A 205 27.86 13.98 -3.86
C GLY A 205 26.69 13.13 -4.34
N TYR A 206 26.10 12.25 -3.51
CA TYR A 206 24.93 11.47 -3.86
C TYR A 206 23.64 12.27 -3.67
N ASP A 207 22.83 12.30 -4.72
CA ASP A 207 21.51 12.89 -4.68
C ASP A 207 20.52 11.89 -4.06
N LYS A 208 19.97 12.21 -2.89
CA LYS A 208 18.97 11.39 -2.22
C LYS A 208 17.67 11.26 -3.01
N ALA A 209 17.33 12.25 -3.84
CA ALA A 209 16.21 12.14 -4.75
C ALA A 209 16.38 10.96 -5.70
N VAL A 210 17.60 10.71 -6.19
CA VAL A 210 17.91 9.57 -7.06
C VAL A 210 17.65 8.24 -6.33
N TYR A 211 17.86 8.18 -5.02
CA TYR A 211 17.69 6.95 -4.25
C TYR A 211 16.22 6.49 -4.24
N TYR A 212 15.26 7.33 -3.86
CA TYR A 212 13.84 6.96 -3.86
C TYR A 212 13.18 7.10 -5.24
N ALA A 213 13.79 7.82 -6.18
CA ALA A 213 13.34 7.89 -7.57
C ALA A 213 13.88 6.76 -8.45
N ASN A 214 14.79 5.93 -7.94
CA ASN A 214 15.35 4.81 -8.68
C ASN A 214 14.40 3.61 -8.68
N LEU A 215 13.29 3.74 -9.40
CA LEU A 215 12.37 2.64 -9.68
C LEU A 215 13.08 1.54 -10.48
N LYS A 216 12.84 0.28 -10.11
CA LYS A 216 13.35 -0.92 -10.80
C LYS A 216 12.59 -1.18 -12.10
N SER A 217 11.35 -0.70 -12.16
CA SER A 217 10.47 -0.87 -13.32
C SER A 217 11.05 -0.23 -14.58
N HIS A 218 10.76 -0.87 -15.72
CA HIS A 218 11.18 -0.39 -17.03
C HIS A 218 10.59 0.99 -17.32
N SER A 219 11.38 1.89 -17.92
CA SER A 219 10.97 3.28 -18.16
C SER A 219 9.68 3.44 -18.96
N GLY A 220 9.39 2.53 -19.91
CA GLY A 220 8.12 2.52 -20.64
C GLY A 220 6.90 2.23 -19.74
N LEU A 221 7.05 1.38 -18.71
CA LEU A 221 5.98 1.11 -17.74
C LEU A 221 5.78 2.29 -16.79
N ILE A 222 6.86 2.96 -16.41
CA ILE A 222 6.80 4.21 -15.65
C ILE A 222 6.08 5.29 -16.47
N ASP A 223 6.35 5.39 -17.77
CA ASP A 223 5.66 6.33 -18.67
C ASP A 223 4.15 6.05 -18.77
N ILE A 224 3.77 4.78 -18.88
CA ILE A 224 2.36 4.35 -18.88
C ILE A 224 1.72 4.70 -17.53
N PHE A 225 2.37 4.37 -16.41
CA PHE A 225 1.88 4.69 -15.06
C PHE A 225 1.65 6.21 -14.90
N ALA A 226 2.63 7.04 -15.30
CA ALA A 226 2.51 8.49 -15.26
C ALA A 226 1.35 9.01 -16.11
N SER A 227 1.13 8.44 -17.30
CA SER A 227 0.04 8.81 -18.20
C SER A 227 -1.33 8.52 -17.57
N ARG A 228 -1.49 7.37 -16.96
CA ARG A 228 -2.72 6.97 -16.25
C ARG A 228 -2.96 7.82 -15.00
N LEU A 229 -1.93 8.06 -14.20
CA LEU A 229 -2.02 8.94 -13.03
C LEU A 229 -2.55 10.32 -13.42
N ARG A 230 -2.02 10.93 -14.48
CA ARG A 230 -2.45 12.22 -15.01
C ARG A 230 -3.89 12.21 -15.54
N GLN A 231 -4.31 11.11 -16.14
CA GLN A 231 -5.68 10.94 -16.60
C GLN A 231 -6.66 10.96 -15.41
N LEU A 232 -6.39 10.16 -14.37
CA LEU A 232 -7.21 10.11 -13.15
C LEU A 232 -7.28 11.48 -12.43
N GLU A 233 -6.20 12.26 -12.45
CA GLU A 233 -6.19 13.61 -11.89
C GLU A 233 -7.11 14.56 -12.65
N ARG A 234 -7.15 14.46 -13.98
CA ARG A 234 -8.03 15.29 -14.83
C ARG A 234 -9.51 14.95 -14.63
N GLU A 235 -9.83 13.65 -14.53
CA GLU A 235 -11.19 13.17 -14.29
C GLU A 235 -11.76 13.70 -12.97
N LYS A 236 -10.94 13.76 -11.91
CA LYS A 236 -11.31 14.32 -10.59
C LYS A 236 -11.48 15.85 -10.61
N THR A 237 -10.86 16.56 -11.54
CA THR A 237 -10.93 18.03 -11.63
C THR A 237 -12.00 18.53 -12.59
N THR A 238 -12.61 17.65 -13.38
CA THR A 238 -13.72 18.01 -14.28
C THR A 238 -15.02 17.77 -13.54
N PRO A 239 -15.79 18.84 -13.15
CA PRO A 239 -17.09 18.63 -12.53
C PRO A 239 -18.02 17.96 -13.52
N GLU A 240 -18.78 16.95 -13.05
CA GLU A 240 -19.86 16.37 -13.81
C GLU A 240 -20.81 17.50 -14.31
N ARG A 241 -21.00 17.55 -15.64
CA ARG A 241 -21.94 18.45 -16.25
C ARG A 241 -23.33 17.86 -16.26
#